data_b8d6f569cfbd1ff9246e01d164f0f097
#
_entry.id   b8d6f569cfbd1ff9246e01d164f0f097
#
_cell.length_a   1.000
_cell.length_b   1.000
_cell.length_c   1.000
_cell.angle_alpha   90.00
_cell.angle_beta   90.00
_cell.angle_gamma   90.00
#
_symmetry.space_group_name_H-M   'P 1'
#
loop_
_entity.id
_entity.type
_entity.pdbx_description
1 polymer ?
#
loop_
_entity_poly.entity_id
_entity_poly.type
_entity_poly.pdbx_seq_one_letter_code
_entity_poly.pdbx_strand_id
1 'polypeptide(L)'
;MGKNIFFEQKGPFFLGELFTALQFKKKIKIFDIRNLQQATNRDLTFFDHINYISLAKSTKAAYCITTARLKDYLPKTCVPILVKNVIFELCRVTRQFYPNADIDSPDLTLKNSKKIKISKVKFGNNVLIGKKSKIGKNSIIGSNTIIEHDVIIGDNCTIGSQVVLRNSLIGNNVVIQDGCKIGLKGFGFIPL
;
A
#
# COMPACT_ATOMS: atom_id res chain seq x y z
N MET A 1 -4.31 11.75 6.48
CA MET A 1 -4.15 10.31 6.20
C MET A 1 -2.77 9.87 6.68
N GLY A 2 -2.66 8.77 7.42
CA GLY A 2 -1.40 8.34 8.02
C GLY A 2 -0.37 7.91 6.97
N LYS A 3 0.91 8.02 7.34
CA LYS A 3 2.04 7.49 6.57
C LYS A 3 1.83 5.98 6.36
N ASN A 4 2.13 5.47 5.15
CA ASN A 4 2.17 4.02 4.92
C ASN A 4 3.17 3.38 5.89
N ILE A 5 2.72 2.40 6.69
CA ILE A 5 3.56 1.78 7.72
C ILE A 5 4.24 0.50 7.22
N PHE A 6 3.75 -0.10 6.12
CA PHE A 6 4.23 -1.38 5.61
C PHE A 6 5.38 -1.23 4.60
N PHE A 7 5.38 -0.14 3.83
CA PHE A 7 6.35 0.08 2.76
C PHE A 7 7.12 1.37 2.97
N GLU A 8 8.43 1.31 2.74
CA GLU A 8 9.29 2.48 2.80
C GLU A 8 9.01 3.38 1.60
N GLN A 9 8.55 4.61 1.87
CA GLN A 9 8.36 5.62 0.84
C GLN A 9 9.66 6.34 0.55
N LYS A 10 10.08 6.40 -0.72
CA LYS A 10 11.16 7.22 -1.25
C LYS A 10 10.63 8.55 -1.79
N GLY A 11 11.52 9.45 -2.15
CA GLY A 11 11.18 10.77 -2.68
C GLY A 11 11.24 11.88 -1.62
N PRO A 12 10.75 13.09 -1.92
CA PRO A 12 10.04 13.46 -3.15
C PRO A 12 10.94 13.40 -4.40
N PHE A 13 10.33 13.13 -5.56
CA PHE A 13 11.00 13.10 -6.86
C PHE A 13 10.63 14.32 -7.69
N PHE A 14 11.55 14.76 -8.58
CA PHE A 14 11.17 15.71 -9.61
C PHE A 14 10.35 15.01 -10.70
N LEU A 15 9.35 15.72 -11.24
CA LEU A 15 8.48 15.16 -12.29
C LEU A 15 9.29 14.68 -13.51
N GLY A 16 10.38 15.38 -13.88
CA GLY A 16 11.27 14.95 -14.94
C GLY A 16 12.07 13.68 -14.65
N GLU A 17 12.30 13.34 -13.37
CA GLU A 17 12.91 12.06 -12.98
C GLU A 17 11.92 10.90 -13.13
N LEU A 18 10.64 11.17 -12.84
CA LEU A 18 9.58 10.19 -13.00
C LEU A 18 9.24 9.91 -14.48
N PHE A 19 9.38 10.91 -15.35
CA PHE A 19 9.03 10.84 -16.78
C PHE A 19 10.15 11.41 -17.64
N THR A 20 11.24 10.69 -17.75
CA THR A 20 12.48 11.12 -18.46
C THR A 20 12.29 11.39 -19.96
N ALA A 21 11.30 10.75 -20.59
CA ALA A 21 10.97 10.99 -22.00
C ALA A 21 10.21 12.31 -22.23
N LEU A 22 9.75 12.99 -21.17
CA LEU A 22 9.00 14.23 -21.27
C LEU A 22 9.84 15.41 -20.76
N GLN A 23 9.79 16.52 -21.50
CA GLN A 23 10.46 17.76 -21.08
C GLN A 23 9.52 18.63 -20.25
N PHE A 24 9.90 18.93 -19.02
CA PHE A 24 9.18 19.82 -18.14
C PHE A 24 9.96 21.12 -17.95
N LYS A 25 9.33 22.27 -18.27
CA LYS A 25 9.96 23.60 -18.14
C LYS A 25 10.26 24.01 -16.69
N LYS A 26 9.58 23.41 -15.71
CA LYS A 26 9.76 23.70 -14.28
C LYS A 26 10.24 22.49 -13.51
N LYS A 27 11.11 22.69 -12.51
CA LYS A 27 11.50 21.67 -11.53
C LYS A 27 10.37 21.50 -10.51
N ILE A 28 9.46 20.56 -10.75
CA ILE A 28 8.29 20.30 -9.92
C ILE A 28 8.52 19.05 -9.10
N LYS A 29 8.38 19.14 -7.77
CA LYS A 29 8.50 18.01 -6.85
C LYS A 29 7.14 17.35 -6.65
N ILE A 30 7.11 16.03 -6.82
CA ILE A 30 5.99 15.15 -6.53
C ILE A 30 6.31 14.39 -5.25
N PHE A 31 5.39 14.43 -4.29
CA PHE A 31 5.59 13.86 -2.96
C PHE A 31 5.08 12.44 -2.83
N ASP A 32 4.04 12.09 -3.59
CA ASP A 32 3.45 10.76 -3.57
C ASP A 32 2.63 10.51 -4.85
N ILE A 33 2.23 9.26 -5.06
CA ILE A 33 1.23 8.88 -6.04
C ILE A 33 -0.03 8.41 -5.31
N ARG A 34 -1.19 8.98 -5.65
CA ARG A 34 -2.45 8.76 -4.94
C ARG A 34 -3.62 8.61 -5.92
N ASN A 35 -4.70 7.98 -5.45
CA ASN A 35 -5.93 7.93 -6.23
C ASN A 35 -6.54 9.33 -6.42
N LEU A 36 -7.46 9.47 -7.39
CA LEU A 36 -8.08 10.75 -7.77
C LEU A 36 -8.70 11.52 -6.60
N GLN A 37 -9.28 10.81 -5.65
CA GLN A 37 -10.03 11.39 -4.52
C GLN A 37 -9.11 11.90 -3.41
N GLN A 38 -7.97 11.27 -3.22
CA GLN A 38 -7.05 11.55 -2.10
C GLN A 38 -5.87 12.42 -2.49
N ALA A 39 -5.60 12.56 -3.79
CA ALA A 39 -4.49 13.34 -4.29
C ALA A 39 -4.64 14.83 -3.97
N THR A 40 -3.53 15.45 -3.61
CA THR A 40 -3.40 16.89 -3.35
C THR A 40 -2.64 17.56 -4.50
N ASN A 41 -2.49 18.86 -4.44
CA ASN A 41 -1.70 19.64 -5.42
C ASN A 41 -0.19 19.35 -5.40
N ARG A 42 0.27 18.45 -4.54
CA ARG A 42 1.67 18.00 -4.44
C ARG A 42 1.85 16.55 -4.90
N ASP A 43 0.77 15.88 -5.27
CA ASP A 43 0.75 14.46 -5.60
C ASP A 43 0.52 14.26 -7.10
N LEU A 44 0.97 13.11 -7.58
CA LEU A 44 0.61 12.54 -8.86
C LEU A 44 -0.61 11.66 -8.68
N THR A 45 -1.53 11.67 -9.64
CA THR A 45 -2.67 10.75 -9.69
C THR A 45 -2.74 10.04 -11.04
N PHE A 46 -3.73 9.19 -11.23
CA PHE A 46 -3.96 8.45 -12.48
C PHE A 46 -5.45 8.36 -12.78
N PHE A 47 -5.78 8.33 -14.08
CA PHE A 47 -7.15 8.23 -14.58
C PHE A 47 -7.16 7.39 -15.86
N ASP A 48 -7.64 6.15 -15.76
CA ASP A 48 -7.57 5.13 -16.80
C ASP A 48 -8.92 4.66 -17.34
N HIS A 49 -10.02 4.93 -16.60
CA HIS A 49 -11.33 4.41 -16.98
C HIS A 49 -12.47 5.44 -16.79
N ILE A 50 -13.40 5.44 -17.77
CA ILE A 50 -14.52 6.39 -17.84
C ILE A 50 -15.44 6.38 -16.61
N ASN A 51 -15.53 5.26 -15.90
CA ASN A 51 -16.33 5.14 -14.68
C ASN A 51 -15.88 6.10 -13.56
N TYR A 52 -14.66 6.62 -13.65
CA TYR A 52 -14.10 7.53 -12.64
C TYR A 52 -14.16 9.01 -13.03
N ILE A 53 -14.95 9.38 -14.05
CA ILE A 53 -15.07 10.77 -14.53
C ILE A 53 -15.45 11.75 -13.42
N SER A 54 -16.40 11.40 -12.56
CA SER A 54 -16.83 12.27 -11.46
C SER A 54 -15.67 12.60 -10.51
N LEU A 55 -14.85 11.60 -10.17
CA LEU A 55 -13.66 11.78 -9.35
C LEU A 55 -12.55 12.53 -10.08
N ALA A 56 -12.38 12.27 -11.38
CA ALA A 56 -11.40 12.98 -12.21
C ALA A 56 -11.69 14.46 -12.31
N LYS A 57 -12.96 14.87 -12.50
CA LYS A 57 -13.38 16.27 -12.55
C LYS A 57 -13.15 17.03 -11.24
N SER A 58 -13.16 16.35 -10.10
CA SER A 58 -13.01 16.94 -8.76
C SER A 58 -11.63 16.76 -8.14
N THR A 59 -10.69 16.12 -8.85
CA THR A 59 -9.35 15.89 -8.29
C THR A 59 -8.61 17.18 -7.99
N LYS A 60 -7.85 17.17 -6.90
CA LYS A 60 -6.96 18.26 -6.49
C LYS A 60 -5.50 18.01 -6.87
N ALA A 61 -5.22 16.92 -7.60
CA ALA A 61 -3.87 16.60 -8.05
C ALA A 61 -3.32 17.65 -9.01
N ALA A 62 -2.02 17.94 -8.91
CA ALA A 62 -1.36 18.82 -9.87
C ALA A 62 -1.14 18.15 -11.23
N TYR A 63 -0.92 16.82 -11.23
CA TYR A 63 -0.60 16.02 -12.41
C TYR A 63 -1.36 14.70 -12.38
N CYS A 64 -1.80 14.25 -13.58
CA CYS A 64 -2.54 13.01 -13.74
C CYS A 64 -2.01 12.19 -14.92
N ILE A 65 -1.59 10.95 -14.66
CA ILE A 65 -1.28 9.99 -15.71
C ILE A 65 -2.60 9.57 -16.37
N THR A 66 -2.74 9.80 -17.67
CA THR A 66 -3.98 9.51 -18.38
C THR A 66 -3.75 9.32 -19.88
N THR A 67 -4.80 8.97 -20.62
CA THR A 67 -4.77 8.85 -22.08
C THR A 67 -5.27 10.14 -22.75
N ALA A 68 -4.95 10.30 -24.04
CA ALA A 68 -5.46 11.41 -24.85
C ALA A 68 -7.00 11.47 -24.88
N ARG A 69 -7.68 10.31 -24.79
CA ARG A 69 -9.15 10.21 -24.79
C ARG A 69 -9.79 10.74 -23.50
N LEU A 70 -9.09 10.63 -22.37
CA LEU A 70 -9.66 10.94 -21.05
C LEU A 70 -9.22 12.30 -20.50
N LYS A 71 -8.20 12.94 -21.09
CA LYS A 71 -7.59 14.18 -20.58
C LYS A 71 -8.59 15.32 -20.37
N ASP A 72 -9.60 15.44 -21.23
CA ASP A 72 -10.54 16.58 -21.25
C ASP A 72 -11.55 16.55 -20.08
N TYR A 73 -11.59 15.42 -19.34
CA TYR A 73 -12.39 15.32 -18.10
C TYR A 73 -11.65 15.84 -16.87
N LEU A 74 -10.36 16.14 -16.97
CA LEU A 74 -9.58 16.70 -15.86
C LEU A 74 -9.85 18.20 -15.68
N PRO A 75 -9.80 18.72 -14.43
CA PRO A 75 -9.92 20.16 -14.21
C PRO A 75 -8.70 20.89 -14.80
N LYS A 76 -8.88 22.16 -15.18
CA LYS A 76 -7.79 23.00 -15.74
C LYS A 76 -6.57 23.13 -14.82
N THR A 77 -6.74 22.90 -13.54
CA THR A 77 -5.67 22.91 -12.52
C THR A 77 -4.81 21.64 -12.51
N CYS A 78 -5.27 20.56 -13.15
CA CYS A 78 -4.56 19.28 -13.20
C CYS A 78 -3.95 19.07 -14.60
N VAL A 79 -2.64 19.00 -14.68
CA VAL A 79 -1.93 18.82 -15.95
C VAL A 79 -1.90 17.32 -16.33
N PRO A 80 -2.46 16.96 -17.51
CA PRO A 80 -2.41 15.55 -17.96
C PRO A 80 -1.01 15.14 -18.42
N ILE A 81 -0.56 13.99 -17.98
CA ILE A 81 0.62 13.28 -18.49
C ILE A 81 0.11 12.18 -19.41
N LEU A 82 0.25 12.41 -20.72
CA LEU A 82 -0.35 11.52 -21.72
C LEU A 82 0.52 10.30 -21.97
N VAL A 83 -0.08 9.13 -21.79
CA VAL A 83 0.58 7.82 -21.96
C VAL A 83 -0.31 6.87 -22.75
N LYS A 84 0.29 5.83 -23.35
CA LYS A 84 -0.47 4.78 -24.05
C LYS A 84 -1.15 3.81 -23.09
N ASN A 85 -0.44 3.41 -22.01
CA ASN A 85 -0.92 2.47 -21.00
C ASN A 85 -0.75 3.10 -19.62
N VAL A 86 -1.88 3.53 -19.02
CA VAL A 86 -1.90 4.22 -17.72
C VAL A 86 -1.44 3.29 -16.61
N ILE A 87 -1.90 2.03 -16.61
CA ILE A 87 -1.58 1.09 -15.54
C ILE A 87 -0.11 0.70 -15.55
N PHE A 88 0.48 0.52 -16.73
CA PHE A 88 1.92 0.27 -16.86
C PHE A 88 2.74 1.42 -16.27
N GLU A 89 2.43 2.66 -16.64
CA GLU A 89 3.12 3.84 -16.12
C GLU A 89 2.87 4.05 -14.62
N LEU A 90 1.66 3.77 -14.15
CA LEU A 90 1.34 3.77 -12.72
C LEU A 90 2.25 2.80 -11.95
N CYS A 91 2.39 1.57 -12.41
CA CYS A 91 3.26 0.58 -11.76
C CYS A 91 4.73 1.02 -11.78
N ARG A 92 5.20 1.54 -12.93
CA ARG A 92 6.58 2.02 -13.07
C ARG A 92 6.89 3.15 -12.09
N VAL A 93 6.00 4.14 -11.98
CA VAL A 93 6.16 5.28 -11.07
C VAL A 93 6.00 4.84 -9.60
N THR A 94 5.03 3.97 -9.32
CA THR A 94 4.82 3.45 -7.96
C THR A 94 6.06 2.71 -7.43
N ARG A 95 6.77 1.95 -8.28
CA ARG A 95 8.03 1.30 -7.90
C ARG A 95 9.13 2.28 -7.50
N GLN A 96 9.14 3.50 -8.04
CA GLN A 96 10.11 4.52 -7.62
C GLN A 96 9.81 5.03 -6.21
N PHE A 97 8.53 5.29 -5.90
CA PHE A 97 8.11 5.71 -4.57
C PHE A 97 8.18 4.58 -3.54
N TYR A 98 7.89 3.33 -3.95
CA TYR A 98 7.79 2.16 -3.07
C TYR A 98 8.54 0.97 -3.69
N PRO A 99 9.89 0.98 -3.71
CA PRO A 99 10.70 0.06 -4.53
C PRO A 99 10.53 -1.42 -4.20
N ASN A 100 10.02 -1.77 -3.03
CA ASN A 100 9.84 -3.17 -2.61
C ASN A 100 8.38 -3.54 -2.37
N ALA A 101 7.42 -2.67 -2.73
CA ALA A 101 6.01 -2.94 -2.48
C ALA A 101 5.41 -4.04 -3.36
N ASP A 102 6.08 -4.37 -4.45
CA ASP A 102 5.69 -5.42 -5.41
C ASP A 102 6.45 -6.75 -5.21
N ILE A 103 7.24 -6.88 -4.15
CA ILE A 103 8.03 -8.09 -3.85
C ILE A 103 7.58 -8.67 -2.52
N ASP A 104 7.12 -9.92 -2.52
CA ASP A 104 6.80 -10.68 -1.32
C ASP A 104 8.04 -11.35 -0.73
N SER A 105 8.98 -10.54 -0.26
CA SER A 105 10.17 -11.05 0.43
C SER A 105 9.80 -11.64 1.80
N PRO A 106 10.46 -12.73 2.23
CA PRO A 106 10.29 -13.25 3.59
C PRO A 106 10.66 -12.21 4.65
N ASP A 107 9.90 -12.14 5.73
CA ASP A 107 10.25 -11.30 6.88
C ASP A 107 11.35 -11.95 7.73
N LEU A 108 12.57 -11.43 7.63
CA LEU A 108 13.72 -11.91 8.40
C LEU A 108 13.76 -11.37 9.84
N THR A 109 12.79 -10.54 10.24
CA THR A 109 12.73 -9.95 11.59
C THR A 109 11.95 -10.80 12.60
N LEU A 110 11.39 -11.92 12.16
CA LEU A 110 10.54 -12.81 12.96
C LEU A 110 11.25 -13.33 14.21
N LYS A 111 10.57 -13.24 15.34
CA LYS A 111 11.00 -13.78 16.64
C LYS A 111 9.88 -14.61 17.25
N ASN A 112 10.25 -15.69 17.95
CA ASN A 112 9.27 -16.49 18.69
C ASN A 112 8.58 -15.62 19.75
N SER A 113 7.27 -15.76 19.91
CA SER A 113 6.45 -15.02 20.88
C SER A 113 6.95 -15.16 22.31
N LYS A 114 7.57 -16.28 22.70
CA LYS A 114 8.20 -16.48 24.01
C LYS A 114 9.36 -15.51 24.30
N LYS A 115 9.95 -14.91 23.26
CA LYS A 115 11.06 -13.93 23.37
C LYS A 115 10.56 -12.47 23.36
N ILE A 116 9.24 -12.27 23.27
CA ILE A 116 8.64 -10.93 23.15
C ILE A 116 7.68 -10.73 24.32
N LYS A 117 7.81 -9.60 25.02
CA LYS A 117 6.88 -9.25 26.12
C LYS A 117 5.63 -8.57 25.53
N ILE A 118 4.56 -9.31 25.35
CA ILE A 118 3.24 -8.78 24.99
C ILE A 118 2.27 -9.23 26.11
N SER A 119 1.79 -8.25 26.87
CA SER A 119 0.89 -8.51 28.01
C SER A 119 -0.55 -8.77 27.53
N LYS A 120 -1.29 -9.60 28.29
CA LYS A 120 -2.71 -9.84 28.09
C LYS A 120 -3.07 -10.46 26.70
N VAL A 121 -2.14 -11.20 26.10
CA VAL A 121 -2.34 -11.99 24.87
C VAL A 121 -2.01 -13.44 25.16
N LYS A 122 -2.82 -14.37 24.69
CA LYS A 122 -2.55 -15.82 24.77
C LYS A 122 -1.95 -16.31 23.47
N PHE A 123 -0.86 -17.06 23.55
CA PHE A 123 -0.16 -17.62 22.40
C PHE A 123 -0.18 -19.13 22.43
N GLY A 124 -0.49 -19.74 21.31
CA GLY A 124 -0.18 -21.15 21.03
C GLY A 124 1.31 -21.40 20.87
N ASN A 125 1.65 -22.59 20.46
CA ASN A 125 3.03 -22.99 20.26
C ASN A 125 3.59 -22.42 18.95
N ASN A 126 4.90 -22.11 18.95
CA ASN A 126 5.65 -21.72 17.74
C ASN A 126 5.02 -20.52 16.98
N VAL A 127 4.53 -19.52 17.69
CA VAL A 127 4.06 -18.28 17.08
C VAL A 127 5.26 -17.37 16.81
N LEU A 128 5.37 -16.86 15.58
CA LEU A 128 6.44 -15.97 15.13
C LEU A 128 5.87 -14.56 14.90
N ILE A 129 6.59 -13.54 15.39
CA ILE A 129 6.16 -12.16 15.37
C ILE A 129 7.30 -11.28 14.83
N GLY A 130 7.01 -10.49 13.80
CA GLY A 130 7.91 -9.55 13.16
C GLY A 130 8.07 -8.23 13.95
N LYS A 131 9.09 -7.46 13.60
CA LYS A 131 9.39 -6.19 14.26
C LYS A 131 8.22 -5.21 14.15
N LYS A 132 8.02 -4.36 15.17
CA LYS A 132 6.99 -3.32 15.24
C LYS A 132 5.54 -3.80 15.14
N SER A 133 5.29 -5.11 15.08
CA SER A 133 3.93 -5.64 15.15
C SER A 133 3.32 -5.37 16.51
N LYS A 134 2.00 -5.11 16.53
CA LYS A 134 1.24 -4.82 17.74
C LYS A 134 0.05 -5.76 17.82
N ILE A 135 -0.22 -6.28 19.02
CA ILE A 135 -1.34 -7.18 19.28
C ILE A 135 -2.09 -6.63 20.48
N GLY A 136 -3.37 -6.39 20.29
CA GLY A 136 -4.26 -5.86 21.31
C GLY A 136 -4.54 -6.87 22.43
N LYS A 137 -4.97 -6.35 23.57
CA LYS A 137 -5.26 -7.14 24.78
C LYS A 137 -6.39 -8.15 24.55
N ASN A 138 -6.38 -9.21 25.36
CA ASN A 138 -7.35 -10.30 25.35
C ASN A 138 -7.44 -11.08 24.03
N SER A 139 -6.48 -10.89 23.13
CA SER A 139 -6.41 -11.65 21.88
C SER A 139 -5.78 -13.02 22.09
N ILE A 140 -6.17 -13.98 21.25
CA ILE A 140 -5.68 -15.36 21.25
C ILE A 140 -5.08 -15.64 19.88
N ILE A 141 -3.84 -16.15 19.86
CA ILE A 141 -3.12 -16.45 18.62
C ILE A 141 -2.80 -17.95 18.60
N GLY A 142 -3.32 -18.66 17.61
CA GLY A 142 -3.15 -20.09 17.42
C GLY A 142 -1.72 -20.51 17.09
N SER A 143 -1.46 -21.80 17.21
CA SER A 143 -0.12 -22.38 17.01
C SER A 143 0.37 -22.27 15.57
N ASN A 144 1.70 -22.16 15.39
CA ASN A 144 2.36 -22.04 14.08
C ASN A 144 1.91 -20.84 13.24
N THR A 145 1.37 -19.81 13.88
CA THR A 145 0.93 -18.58 13.21
C THR A 145 2.09 -17.60 13.07
N ILE A 146 2.16 -16.95 11.91
CA ILE A 146 3.19 -15.98 11.56
C ILE A 146 2.52 -14.60 11.42
N ILE A 147 2.99 -13.66 12.21
CA ILE A 147 2.58 -12.25 12.17
C ILE A 147 3.80 -11.46 11.72
N GLU A 148 3.81 -11.02 10.46
CA GLU A 148 4.97 -10.31 9.91
C GLU A 148 5.08 -8.87 10.44
N HIS A 149 6.16 -8.18 10.07
CA HIS A 149 6.47 -6.84 10.58
C HIS A 149 5.34 -5.83 10.35
N ASP A 150 5.24 -4.86 11.23
CA ASP A 150 4.30 -3.73 11.17
C ASP A 150 2.81 -4.12 11.13
N VAL A 151 2.45 -5.41 11.28
CA VAL A 151 1.05 -5.86 11.39
C VAL A 151 0.47 -5.36 12.72
N ILE A 152 -0.75 -4.82 12.65
CA ILE A 152 -1.48 -4.35 13.84
C ILE A 152 -2.74 -5.18 13.99
N ILE A 153 -2.92 -5.79 15.17
CA ILE A 153 -4.10 -6.55 15.56
C ILE A 153 -4.73 -5.81 16.75
N GLY A 154 -6.03 -5.56 16.68
CA GLY A 154 -6.80 -4.93 17.74
C GLY A 154 -7.06 -5.83 18.93
N ASP A 155 -7.94 -5.36 19.81
CA ASP A 155 -8.32 -6.04 21.05
C ASP A 155 -9.32 -7.18 20.79
N ASN A 156 -9.35 -8.18 21.68
CA ASN A 156 -10.31 -9.29 21.70
C ASN A 156 -10.39 -10.10 20.38
N CYS A 157 -9.28 -10.26 19.69
CA CYS A 157 -9.22 -11.03 18.45
C CYS A 157 -8.90 -12.49 18.69
N THR A 158 -9.43 -13.37 17.83
CA THR A 158 -9.07 -14.78 17.78
C THR A 158 -8.46 -15.10 16.43
N ILE A 159 -7.19 -15.38 16.41
CA ILE A 159 -6.43 -15.74 15.22
C ILE A 159 -6.13 -17.24 15.30
N GLY A 160 -6.60 -18.00 14.32
CA GLY A 160 -6.43 -19.44 14.24
C GLY A 160 -4.99 -19.89 14.11
N SER A 161 -4.83 -21.22 14.03
CA SER A 161 -3.52 -21.85 13.84
C SER A 161 -3.07 -21.79 12.38
N GLN A 162 -1.76 -21.79 12.12
CA GLN A 162 -1.16 -21.81 10.78
C GLN A 162 -1.60 -20.60 9.90
N VAL A 163 -2.00 -19.50 10.54
CA VAL A 163 -2.34 -18.24 9.85
C VAL A 163 -1.07 -17.48 9.50
N VAL A 164 -1.07 -16.79 8.36
CA VAL A 164 -0.04 -15.80 8.01
C VAL A 164 -0.70 -14.44 7.85
N LEU A 165 -0.25 -13.47 8.64
CA LEU A 165 -0.67 -12.07 8.54
C LEU A 165 0.48 -11.22 8.02
N ARG A 166 0.25 -10.52 6.93
CA ARG A 166 1.20 -9.63 6.27
C ARG A 166 0.50 -8.34 5.86
N ASN A 167 1.19 -7.20 5.91
CA ASN A 167 0.69 -5.92 5.40
C ASN A 167 -0.76 -5.58 5.81
N SER A 168 -1.16 -5.92 7.04
CA SER A 168 -2.56 -5.91 7.46
C SER A 168 -2.79 -5.13 8.74
N LEU A 169 -3.92 -4.43 8.78
CA LEU A 169 -4.50 -3.80 9.96
C LEU A 169 -5.79 -4.55 10.31
N ILE A 170 -5.76 -5.29 11.41
CA ILE A 170 -6.88 -6.06 11.92
C ILE A 170 -7.56 -5.25 13.02
N GLY A 171 -8.85 -5.01 12.90
CA GLY A 171 -9.64 -4.30 13.90
C GLY A 171 -9.83 -5.09 15.19
N ASN A 172 -10.71 -4.59 16.07
CA ASN A 172 -11.07 -5.27 17.30
C ASN A 172 -12.14 -6.36 17.02
N ASN A 173 -12.21 -7.36 17.89
CA ASN A 173 -13.24 -8.42 17.87
C ASN A 173 -13.27 -9.24 16.57
N VAL A 174 -12.12 -9.40 15.91
CA VAL A 174 -12.00 -10.13 14.64
C VAL A 174 -11.66 -11.60 14.91
N VAL A 175 -12.30 -12.49 14.17
CA VAL A 175 -11.98 -13.93 14.14
C VAL A 175 -11.41 -14.28 12.77
N ILE A 176 -10.23 -14.89 12.76
CA ILE A 176 -9.55 -15.41 11.56
C ILE A 176 -9.38 -16.92 11.74
N GLN A 177 -9.94 -17.69 10.80
CA GLN A 177 -9.91 -19.15 10.83
C GLN A 177 -8.51 -19.72 10.57
N ASP A 178 -8.32 -21.00 10.94
CA ASP A 178 -7.08 -21.72 10.73
C ASP A 178 -6.66 -21.74 9.26
N GLY A 179 -5.35 -21.67 9.01
CA GLY A 179 -4.74 -21.73 7.69
C GLY A 179 -4.92 -20.50 6.80
N CYS A 180 -5.63 -19.45 7.24
CA CYS A 180 -5.83 -18.23 6.45
C CYS A 180 -4.49 -17.52 6.14
N LYS A 181 -4.43 -16.97 4.91
CA LYS A 181 -3.32 -16.12 4.45
C LYS A 181 -3.87 -14.73 4.13
N ILE A 182 -3.51 -13.72 4.91
CA ILE A 182 -4.04 -12.35 4.78
C ILE A 182 -2.91 -11.38 4.43
N GLY A 183 -3.20 -10.47 3.50
CA GLY A 183 -2.27 -9.43 3.06
C GLY A 183 -1.18 -9.92 2.12
N LEU A 184 -1.31 -11.15 1.59
CA LEU A 184 -0.48 -11.61 0.49
C LEU A 184 -0.82 -10.85 -0.78
N LYS A 185 0.14 -10.78 -1.66
CA LYS A 185 -0.02 -10.17 -2.98
C LYS A 185 -1.09 -10.92 -3.78
N GLY A 186 -2.00 -10.15 -4.36
CA GLY A 186 -2.93 -10.68 -5.35
C GLY A 186 -2.22 -11.03 -6.65
N PHE A 187 -2.73 -12.01 -7.36
CA PHE A 187 -2.28 -12.28 -8.72
C PHE A 187 -2.81 -11.19 -9.64
N GLY A 188 -1.91 -10.43 -10.25
CA GLY A 188 -2.22 -9.38 -11.22
C GLY A 188 -1.31 -9.49 -12.44
N PHE A 189 -1.87 -9.47 -13.64
CA PHE A 189 -1.14 -9.49 -14.90
C PHE A 189 -1.42 -8.20 -15.68
N ILE A 190 -0.37 -7.48 -16.03
CA ILE A 190 -0.46 -6.29 -16.89
C ILE A 190 0.14 -6.71 -18.25
N PRO A 191 -0.69 -6.89 -19.28
CA PRO A 191 -0.17 -7.16 -20.61
C PRO A 191 0.60 -5.94 -21.12
N LEU A 192 1.76 -6.19 -21.71
CA LEU A 192 2.60 -5.18 -22.36
C LEU A 192 2.06 -4.84 -23.75
#